data_875dd30b135e2816032329e1fe5aeac1
#
_entry.id   875dd30b135e2816032329e1fe5aeac1
#
_cell.length_a   1.000
_cell.length_b   1.000
_cell.length_c   1.000
_cell.angle_alpha   90.00
_cell.angle_beta   90.00
_cell.angle_gamma   90.00
#
_symmetry.space_group_name_H-M   'P 1'
#
loop_
_entity.id
_entity.type
_entity.pdbx_description
1 polymer ?
#
loop_
_entity_poly.entity_id
_entity_poly.type
_entity_poly.pdbx_seq_one_letter_code
_entity_poly.pdbx_strand_id
1 'polypeptide(L)'
;MDKDQTVTFYMEPELCESAQAGKHNFIGKVAGVMSRAGLAVRFVPFGRNVPEGNGWSMSHIKSPPDAQGLCFRRVYHYPFWQIENSAERWAWDVAQAAFEPDPAETKETARFYGFWQNRLFGEALQAPRRDGFIYVPLQGKLTEHRPFQICSPLEMVEHCLAQTIQPVIATLHPNESYDRGEIAALKKLKKAHDRLTVQTGGMEVLLAGCDYIVT
;
A
#
# COMPACT_ATOMS: atom_id res chain seq x y z
N MET A 1 -32.12 5.61 -26.18
CA MET A 1 -30.77 5.58 -25.60
C MET A 1 -30.87 4.64 -24.43
N ASP A 2 -30.22 3.51 -24.55
CA ASP A 2 -30.19 2.49 -23.50
C ASP A 2 -29.63 3.07 -22.19
N LYS A 3 -30.37 2.84 -21.10
CA LYS A 3 -30.06 3.36 -19.75
C LYS A 3 -28.78 2.75 -19.11
N ASP A 4 -28.07 1.91 -19.85
CA ASP A 4 -27.09 0.97 -19.27
C ASP A 4 -25.60 1.33 -19.50
N GLN A 5 -25.31 2.55 -19.89
CA GLN A 5 -23.95 2.92 -20.25
C GLN A 5 -23.33 3.95 -19.29
N THR A 6 -23.56 3.80 -17.99
CA THR A 6 -22.97 4.68 -16.98
C THR A 6 -21.98 3.91 -16.11
N VAL A 7 -20.77 4.46 -15.91
CA VAL A 7 -19.81 3.98 -14.93
C VAL A 7 -19.79 4.94 -13.75
N THR A 8 -20.08 4.44 -12.56
CA THR A 8 -20.08 5.23 -11.33
C THR A 8 -18.85 4.91 -10.50
N PHE A 9 -18.03 5.92 -10.24
CA PHE A 9 -16.86 5.82 -9.34
C PHE A 9 -17.28 6.20 -7.93
N TYR A 10 -17.16 5.28 -6.98
CA TYR A 10 -17.38 5.49 -5.55
C TYR A 10 -16.05 5.69 -4.85
N MET A 11 -15.85 6.82 -4.20
CA MET A 11 -14.59 7.18 -3.57
C MET A 11 -14.77 8.22 -2.46
N GLU A 12 -13.69 8.57 -1.78
CA GLU A 12 -13.67 9.62 -0.75
C GLU A 12 -14.07 10.99 -1.36
N PRO A 13 -14.71 11.88 -0.57
CA PRO A 13 -15.17 13.19 -1.06
C PRO A 13 -14.06 14.01 -1.74
N GLU A 14 -12.89 14.08 -1.11
CA GLU A 14 -11.73 14.85 -1.62
C GLU A 14 -11.23 14.28 -2.96
N LEU A 15 -11.29 12.95 -3.10
CA LEU A 15 -10.91 12.28 -4.33
C LEU A 15 -11.93 12.53 -5.45
N CYS A 16 -13.23 12.57 -5.11
CA CYS A 16 -14.29 12.96 -6.03
C CYS A 16 -14.07 14.39 -6.55
N GLU A 17 -13.83 15.35 -5.67
CA GLU A 17 -13.56 16.74 -6.03
C GLU A 17 -12.34 16.87 -6.96
N SER A 18 -11.25 16.18 -6.62
CA SER A 18 -10.04 16.15 -7.45
C SER A 18 -10.27 15.54 -8.84
N ALA A 19 -11.07 14.47 -8.91
CA ALA A 19 -11.42 13.82 -10.17
C ALA A 19 -12.34 14.70 -11.03
N GLN A 20 -13.35 15.31 -10.43
CA GLN A 20 -14.27 16.25 -11.11
C GLN A 20 -13.55 17.48 -11.65
N ALA A 21 -12.56 17.99 -10.91
CA ALA A 21 -11.73 19.10 -11.34
C ALA A 21 -10.65 18.70 -12.38
N GLY A 22 -10.59 17.45 -12.81
CA GLY A 22 -9.59 16.93 -13.75
C GLY A 22 -8.16 16.90 -13.21
N LYS A 23 -7.99 17.01 -11.88
CA LYS A 23 -6.66 17.08 -11.23
C LYS A 23 -6.06 15.70 -10.94
N HIS A 24 -6.86 14.64 -10.94
CA HIS A 24 -6.39 13.30 -10.61
C HIS A 24 -5.97 12.53 -11.88
N ASN A 25 -4.68 12.38 -12.09
CA ASN A 25 -4.12 11.82 -13.33
C ASN A 25 -4.65 10.41 -13.67
N PHE A 26 -4.61 9.46 -12.71
CA PHE A 26 -5.05 8.08 -12.97
C PHE A 26 -6.55 8.02 -13.24
N ILE A 27 -7.38 8.56 -12.33
CA ILE A 27 -8.85 8.52 -12.48
C ILE A 27 -9.27 9.25 -13.74
N GLY A 28 -8.66 10.40 -14.05
CA GLY A 28 -8.92 11.14 -15.28
C GLY A 28 -8.61 10.34 -16.55
N LYS A 29 -7.51 9.56 -16.56
CA LYS A 29 -7.19 8.66 -17.68
C LYS A 29 -8.22 7.55 -17.84
N VAL A 30 -8.57 6.87 -16.74
CA VAL A 30 -9.57 5.78 -16.76
C VAL A 30 -10.93 6.31 -17.21
N ALA A 31 -11.40 7.39 -16.61
CA ALA A 31 -12.65 8.05 -16.99
C ALA A 31 -12.65 8.49 -18.48
N GLY A 32 -11.52 9.02 -18.96
CA GLY A 32 -11.36 9.40 -20.36
C GLY A 32 -11.41 8.22 -21.33
N VAL A 33 -10.86 7.06 -20.95
CA VAL A 33 -11.00 5.82 -21.75
C VAL A 33 -12.45 5.39 -21.81
N MET A 34 -13.15 5.36 -20.68
CA MET A 34 -14.57 4.98 -20.61
C MET A 34 -15.46 5.92 -21.42
N SER A 35 -15.22 7.23 -21.31
CA SER A 35 -15.98 8.22 -22.10
C SER A 35 -15.75 8.06 -23.61
N ARG A 36 -14.54 7.76 -24.05
CA ARG A 36 -14.25 7.46 -25.47
C ARG A 36 -14.91 6.17 -25.96
N ALA A 37 -15.15 5.22 -25.04
CA ALA A 37 -15.91 3.99 -25.31
C ALA A 37 -17.44 4.21 -25.32
N GLY A 38 -17.90 5.46 -25.17
CA GLY A 38 -19.33 5.81 -25.19
C GLY A 38 -20.03 5.69 -23.82
N LEU A 39 -19.28 5.47 -22.74
CA LEU A 39 -19.83 5.37 -21.38
C LEU A 39 -19.95 6.74 -20.73
N ALA A 40 -21.06 7.01 -20.05
CA ALA A 40 -21.18 8.15 -19.16
C ALA A 40 -20.43 7.88 -17.86
N VAL A 41 -19.66 8.86 -17.38
CA VAL A 41 -18.86 8.72 -16.14
C VAL A 41 -19.47 9.60 -15.04
N ARG A 42 -19.63 9.02 -13.85
CA ARG A 42 -20.13 9.70 -12.66
C ARG A 42 -19.17 9.48 -11.49
N PHE A 43 -18.90 10.53 -10.71
CA PHE A 43 -18.13 10.46 -9.47
C PHE A 43 -19.04 10.69 -8.27
N VAL A 44 -19.03 9.78 -7.30
CA VAL A 44 -19.96 9.77 -6.17
C VAL A 44 -19.18 9.52 -4.87
N PRO A 45 -19.29 10.41 -3.87
CA PRO A 45 -18.71 10.16 -2.56
C PRO A 45 -19.32 8.95 -1.87
N PHE A 46 -18.51 8.20 -1.14
CA PHE A 46 -18.99 7.13 -0.27
C PHE A 46 -20.12 7.60 0.67
N GLY A 47 -21.10 6.74 0.92
CA GLY A 47 -22.23 7.02 1.80
C GLY A 47 -23.35 7.81 1.16
N ARG A 48 -23.21 8.25 -0.10
CA ARG A 48 -24.31 8.84 -0.85
C ARG A 48 -25.13 7.74 -1.49
N ASN A 49 -26.41 7.66 -1.14
CA ASN A 49 -27.34 6.77 -1.84
C ASN A 49 -27.48 7.25 -3.29
N VAL A 50 -26.98 6.45 -4.20
CA VAL A 50 -27.26 6.58 -5.63
C VAL A 50 -28.32 5.55 -5.94
N PRO A 51 -29.41 5.91 -6.64
CA PRO A 51 -30.37 4.92 -7.09
C PRO A 51 -29.65 3.79 -7.81
N GLU A 52 -29.98 2.55 -7.47
CA GLU A 52 -29.51 1.37 -8.20
C GLU A 52 -29.82 1.58 -9.69
N GLY A 53 -28.79 1.87 -10.45
CA GLY A 53 -28.87 1.97 -11.89
C GLY A 53 -28.15 0.76 -12.47
N ASN A 54 -28.67 0.25 -13.59
CA ASN A 54 -28.08 -0.88 -14.33
C ASN A 54 -26.73 -0.53 -14.96
N GLY A 55 -25.85 0.15 -14.23
CA GLY A 55 -24.53 0.60 -14.70
C GLY A 55 -23.39 -0.17 -14.03
N TRP A 56 -22.21 0.10 -14.50
CA TRP A 56 -20.96 -0.45 -13.94
C TRP A 56 -20.51 0.40 -12.76
N SER A 57 -19.90 -0.22 -11.75
CA SER A 57 -19.32 0.51 -10.63
C SER A 57 -17.80 0.32 -10.53
N MET A 58 -17.13 1.36 -10.05
CA MET A 58 -15.72 1.34 -9.65
C MET A 58 -15.60 1.92 -8.25
N SER A 59 -15.01 1.17 -7.32
CA SER A 59 -14.89 1.56 -5.91
C SER A 59 -13.44 1.73 -5.50
N HIS A 60 -13.11 2.85 -4.84
CA HIS A 60 -11.76 3.08 -4.34
C HIS A 60 -11.54 2.31 -3.04
N ILE A 61 -10.57 1.39 -3.02
CA ILE A 61 -10.12 0.59 -1.85
C ILE A 61 -11.18 -0.35 -1.27
N LYS A 62 -12.45 0.00 -1.31
CA LYS A 62 -13.57 -0.77 -0.75
C LYS A 62 -14.17 -1.69 -1.78
N SER A 63 -14.83 -2.74 -1.33
CA SER A 63 -15.63 -3.59 -2.23
C SER A 63 -16.68 -2.77 -2.97
N PRO A 64 -16.86 -3.02 -4.27
CA PRO A 64 -17.88 -2.35 -5.04
C PRO A 64 -19.29 -2.71 -4.52
N PRO A 65 -20.29 -1.84 -4.74
CA PRO A 65 -21.65 -2.07 -4.25
C PRO A 65 -22.39 -3.20 -4.99
N ASP A 66 -21.90 -3.59 -6.14
CA ASP A 66 -22.49 -4.63 -6.98
C ASP A 66 -21.49 -5.72 -7.38
N ALA A 67 -22.00 -6.89 -7.77
CA ALA A 67 -21.17 -8.06 -8.09
C ALA A 67 -20.34 -7.93 -9.38
N GLN A 68 -20.67 -6.97 -10.25
CA GLN A 68 -19.95 -6.71 -11.50
C GLN A 68 -19.01 -5.50 -11.36
N GLY A 69 -19.01 -4.88 -10.18
CA GLY A 69 -18.17 -3.74 -9.91
C GLY A 69 -16.69 -4.09 -9.79
N LEU A 70 -15.84 -3.10 -10.04
CA LEU A 70 -14.40 -3.22 -9.91
C LEU A 70 -13.89 -2.35 -8.75
N CYS A 71 -12.85 -2.84 -8.08
CA CYS A 71 -12.11 -2.08 -7.09
C CYS A 71 -10.85 -1.49 -7.74
N PHE A 72 -10.55 -0.25 -7.43
CA PHE A 72 -9.26 0.33 -7.82
C PHE A 72 -8.55 0.94 -6.62
N ARG A 73 -7.23 0.85 -6.62
CA ARG A 73 -6.40 1.45 -5.57
C ARG A 73 -4.97 1.67 -6.02
N ARG A 74 -4.31 2.60 -5.35
CA ARG A 74 -2.86 2.73 -5.44
C ARG A 74 -2.20 1.62 -4.62
N VAL A 75 -1.32 0.83 -5.24
CA VAL A 75 -0.75 -0.37 -4.62
C VAL A 75 0.56 -0.14 -3.90
N TYR A 76 1.28 0.92 -4.26
CA TYR A 76 2.52 1.31 -3.61
C TYR A 76 2.66 2.83 -3.63
N HIS A 77 3.39 3.35 -4.56
CA HIS A 77 3.59 4.78 -4.80
C HIS A 77 3.05 5.15 -6.18
N TYR A 78 2.84 6.45 -6.46
CA TYR A 78 2.56 6.85 -7.84
C TYR A 78 3.74 6.38 -8.75
N PRO A 79 3.47 5.74 -9.90
CA PRO A 79 2.21 5.62 -10.62
C PRO A 79 1.52 4.25 -10.50
N PHE A 80 1.82 3.46 -9.48
CA PHE A 80 1.39 2.08 -9.37
C PHE A 80 -0.07 1.98 -8.90
N TRP A 81 -0.96 1.70 -9.83
CA TRP A 81 -2.39 1.50 -9.60
C TRP A 81 -2.82 0.12 -10.08
N GLN A 82 -3.80 -0.44 -9.41
CA GLN A 82 -4.41 -1.71 -9.76
C GLN A 82 -5.93 -1.54 -9.87
N ILE A 83 -6.55 -2.25 -10.82
CA ILE A 83 -7.99 -2.40 -10.99
C ILE A 83 -8.28 -3.88 -10.93
N GLU A 84 -9.15 -4.30 -10.01
CA GLU A 84 -9.44 -5.70 -9.73
C GLU A 84 -10.92 -5.89 -9.40
N ASN A 85 -11.39 -7.12 -9.44
CA ASN A 85 -12.75 -7.51 -9.07
C ASN A 85 -12.99 -7.60 -7.55
N SER A 86 -11.95 -7.45 -6.74
CA SER A 86 -11.99 -7.56 -5.29
C SER A 86 -11.22 -6.45 -4.61
N ALA A 87 -11.67 -6.00 -3.44
CA ALA A 87 -10.91 -5.12 -2.54
C ALA A 87 -9.81 -5.87 -1.79
N GLU A 88 -9.91 -7.19 -1.69
CA GLU A 88 -8.99 -8.08 -0.99
C GLU A 88 -7.75 -8.35 -1.85
N ARG A 89 -6.58 -7.81 -1.46
CA ARG A 89 -5.35 -7.86 -2.28
C ARG A 89 -4.87 -9.27 -2.60
N TRP A 90 -5.09 -10.21 -1.71
CA TRP A 90 -4.72 -11.62 -1.92
C TRP A 90 -5.63 -12.37 -2.90
N ALA A 91 -6.81 -11.82 -3.19
CA ALA A 91 -7.75 -12.36 -4.18
C ALA A 91 -7.60 -11.71 -5.57
N TRP A 92 -6.63 -10.81 -5.76
CA TRP A 92 -6.39 -10.16 -7.04
C TRP A 92 -5.83 -11.14 -8.08
N ASP A 93 -6.21 -10.97 -9.32
CA ASP A 93 -5.70 -11.81 -10.41
C ASP A 93 -4.16 -11.78 -10.45
N VAL A 94 -3.55 -10.61 -10.27
CA VAL A 94 -2.08 -10.48 -10.22
C VAL A 94 -1.47 -11.19 -9.01
N ALA A 95 -2.18 -11.32 -7.88
CA ALA A 95 -1.70 -12.02 -6.70
C ALA A 95 -1.81 -13.55 -6.84
N GLN A 96 -2.73 -14.02 -7.68
CA GLN A 96 -2.94 -15.45 -7.95
C GLN A 96 -2.14 -15.96 -9.16
N ALA A 97 -1.69 -15.04 -10.02
CA ALA A 97 -0.93 -15.39 -11.21
C ALA A 97 0.50 -15.85 -10.86
N ALA A 98 0.98 -16.87 -11.57
CA ALA A 98 2.41 -17.19 -11.58
C ALA A 98 3.16 -16.06 -12.31
N PHE A 99 4.25 -15.57 -11.70
CA PHE A 99 5.07 -14.55 -12.34
C PHE A 99 5.96 -15.20 -13.42
N GLU A 100 5.66 -14.88 -14.66
CA GLU A 100 6.47 -15.29 -15.82
C GLU A 100 6.99 -14.02 -16.51
N PRO A 101 8.29 -13.66 -16.32
CA PRO A 101 8.85 -12.48 -16.96
C PRO A 101 8.91 -12.66 -18.49
N ASP A 102 8.36 -11.73 -19.23
CA ASP A 102 8.48 -11.69 -20.69
C ASP A 102 9.89 -11.20 -21.08
N PRO A 103 10.72 -12.03 -21.72
CA PRO A 103 12.06 -11.63 -22.15
C PRO A 103 12.07 -10.57 -23.24
N ALA A 104 10.96 -10.35 -23.95
CA ALA A 104 10.88 -9.38 -25.04
C ALA A 104 10.85 -7.92 -24.56
N GLU A 105 10.43 -7.66 -23.31
CA GLU A 105 10.28 -6.31 -22.78
C GLU A 105 11.47 -5.80 -21.95
N THR A 106 12.60 -6.49 -21.94
CA THR A 106 13.73 -6.21 -21.05
C THR A 106 14.26 -4.76 -21.12
N LYS A 107 14.21 -4.13 -22.29
CA LYS A 107 14.75 -2.79 -22.50
C LYS A 107 13.87 -1.68 -21.93
N GLU A 108 12.56 -1.77 -22.13
CA GLU A 108 11.59 -0.82 -21.58
C GLU A 108 11.42 -1.00 -20.08
N THR A 109 11.37 -2.25 -19.61
CA THR A 109 11.30 -2.60 -18.19
C THR A 109 12.53 -2.10 -17.45
N ALA A 110 13.73 -2.28 -17.97
CA ALA A 110 14.96 -1.78 -17.37
C ALA A 110 14.97 -0.25 -17.29
N ARG A 111 14.50 0.44 -18.35
CA ARG A 111 14.38 1.91 -18.38
C ARG A 111 13.37 2.41 -17.35
N PHE A 112 12.20 1.78 -17.26
CA PHE A 112 11.17 2.09 -16.30
C PHE A 112 11.67 1.87 -14.88
N TYR A 113 12.27 0.71 -14.59
CA TYR A 113 12.86 0.38 -13.31
C TYR A 113 13.92 1.41 -12.90
N GLY A 114 14.89 1.69 -13.73
CA GLY A 114 15.96 2.65 -13.43
C GLY A 114 15.44 4.07 -13.17
N PHE A 115 14.44 4.52 -13.93
CA PHE A 115 13.82 5.83 -13.71
C PHE A 115 13.13 5.88 -12.34
N TRP A 116 12.30 4.88 -11.98
CA TRP A 116 11.56 4.89 -10.73
C TRP A 116 12.44 4.60 -9.52
N GLN A 117 13.44 3.73 -9.68
CA GLN A 117 14.43 3.47 -8.65
C GLN A 117 15.17 4.76 -8.27
N ASN A 118 15.67 5.50 -9.25
CA ASN A 118 16.34 6.77 -9.00
C ASN A 118 15.41 7.82 -8.41
N ARG A 119 14.17 7.90 -8.91
CA ARG A 119 13.18 8.88 -8.43
C ARG A 119 12.69 8.61 -7.00
N LEU A 120 12.53 7.34 -6.61
CA LEU A 120 11.99 6.96 -5.30
C LEU A 120 13.07 6.87 -4.22
N PHE A 121 14.25 6.41 -4.59
CA PHE A 121 15.30 6.09 -3.64
C PHE A 121 16.55 6.98 -3.78
N GLY A 122 16.77 7.58 -4.95
CA GLY A 122 17.84 8.54 -5.17
C GLY A 122 19.19 8.09 -4.61
N GLU A 123 19.76 8.92 -3.74
CA GLU A 123 21.03 8.65 -3.10
C GLU A 123 20.99 7.51 -2.06
N ALA A 124 19.79 7.09 -1.61
CA ALA A 124 19.66 5.95 -0.70
C ALA A 124 20.01 4.59 -1.34
N LEU A 125 20.23 4.57 -2.67
CA LEU A 125 20.72 3.40 -3.41
C LEU A 125 22.23 3.11 -3.20
N GLN A 126 22.84 3.71 -2.20
CA GLN A 126 24.21 3.36 -1.84
C GLN A 126 24.30 1.86 -1.49
N ALA A 127 25.45 1.27 -1.80
CA ALA A 127 25.69 -0.14 -1.53
C ALA A 127 25.35 -0.49 -0.06
N PRO A 128 24.66 -1.62 0.20
CA PRO A 128 24.31 -2.01 1.54
C PRO A 128 25.58 -2.17 2.39
N ARG A 129 25.60 -1.56 3.57
CA ARG A 129 26.79 -1.53 4.43
C ARG A 129 26.92 -2.73 5.35
N ARG A 130 25.80 -3.30 5.80
CA ARG A 130 25.74 -4.37 6.81
C ARG A 130 26.43 -3.96 8.11
N ASP A 131 25.78 -3.03 8.81
CA ASP A 131 26.32 -2.44 10.06
C ASP A 131 26.04 -3.32 11.29
N GLY A 132 25.59 -4.57 11.11
CA GLY A 132 25.45 -5.57 12.16
C GLY A 132 24.16 -5.49 12.97
N PHE A 133 23.06 -4.99 12.43
CA PHE A 133 21.76 -4.90 13.10
C PHE A 133 20.60 -5.44 12.27
N ILE A 134 19.51 -5.78 12.96
CA ILE A 134 18.21 -6.14 12.34
C ILE A 134 17.30 -4.94 12.38
N TYR A 135 16.67 -4.63 11.25
CA TYR A 135 15.69 -3.56 11.12
C TYR A 135 14.27 -4.10 11.12
N VAL A 136 13.40 -3.52 11.96
CA VAL A 136 11.99 -3.91 12.10
C VAL A 136 11.10 -2.67 11.94
N PRO A 137 10.58 -2.38 10.74
CA PRO A 137 9.60 -1.31 10.54
C PRO A 137 8.24 -1.72 11.10
N LEU A 138 7.78 -1.00 12.12
CA LEU A 138 6.49 -1.24 12.77
C LEU A 138 5.40 -0.44 12.06
N GLN A 139 4.24 -1.07 11.85
CA GLN A 139 3.08 -0.43 11.24
C GLN A 139 1.84 -0.67 12.09
N GLY A 140 1.12 0.41 12.45
CA GLY A 140 -0.17 0.43 13.12
C GLY A 140 -0.33 -0.64 14.19
N LYS A 141 -1.37 -0.69 14.94
CA LYS A 141 -1.80 -1.78 15.85
C LYS A 141 -0.70 -2.72 16.38
N LEU A 142 0.20 -2.19 17.22
CA LEU A 142 1.43 -2.90 17.61
C LEU A 142 1.17 -4.23 18.34
N THR A 143 0.06 -4.34 19.05
CA THR A 143 -0.30 -5.47 19.91
C THR A 143 -1.37 -6.38 19.33
N GLU A 144 -1.87 -6.07 18.12
CA GLU A 144 -2.94 -6.84 17.48
C GLU A 144 -2.44 -7.54 16.20
N HIS A 145 -2.99 -8.72 15.94
CA HIS A 145 -2.85 -9.40 14.65
C HIS A 145 -3.87 -8.85 13.64
N ARG A 146 -3.43 -8.61 12.41
CA ARG A 146 -4.35 -8.50 11.27
C ARG A 146 -4.61 -9.90 10.70
N PRO A 147 -5.74 -10.14 10.01
CA PRO A 147 -6.11 -11.49 9.52
C PRO A 147 -5.06 -12.16 8.62
N PHE A 148 -4.18 -11.37 8.01
CA PHE A 148 -3.12 -11.83 7.11
C PHE A 148 -1.72 -11.85 7.75
N GLN A 149 -1.60 -11.54 9.03
CA GLN A 149 -0.32 -11.53 9.77
C GLN A 149 -0.17 -12.80 10.59
N ILE A 150 1.05 -13.32 10.66
CA ILE A 150 1.40 -14.49 11.49
C ILE A 150 1.51 -14.08 12.96
N CYS A 151 1.99 -12.87 13.23
CA CYS A 151 2.16 -12.32 14.58
C CYS A 151 1.89 -10.81 14.57
N SER A 152 1.69 -10.22 15.74
CA SER A 152 1.62 -8.78 15.91
C SER A 152 2.99 -8.13 15.68
N PRO A 153 3.06 -6.83 15.33
CA PRO A 153 4.33 -6.12 15.22
C PRO A 153 5.21 -6.18 16.48
N LEU A 154 4.61 -6.21 17.66
CA LEU A 154 5.36 -6.33 18.91
C LEU A 154 5.96 -7.73 19.07
N GLU A 155 5.18 -8.79 18.83
CA GLU A 155 5.66 -10.18 18.85
C GLU A 155 6.77 -10.40 17.81
N MET A 156 6.69 -9.74 16.65
CA MET A 156 7.75 -9.79 15.64
C MET A 156 9.09 -9.28 16.21
N VAL A 157 9.08 -8.16 16.96
CA VAL A 157 10.28 -7.66 17.65
C VAL A 157 10.75 -8.65 18.72
N GLU A 158 9.84 -9.22 19.52
CA GLU A 158 10.16 -10.24 20.53
C GLU A 158 10.83 -11.46 19.91
N HIS A 159 10.31 -11.94 18.78
CA HIS A 159 10.93 -13.05 18.03
C HIS A 159 12.34 -12.70 17.55
N CYS A 160 12.56 -11.52 17.00
CA CYS A 160 13.90 -11.07 16.62
C CYS A 160 14.86 -11.06 17.81
N LEU A 161 14.41 -10.53 18.95
CA LEU A 161 15.20 -10.48 20.18
C LEU A 161 15.51 -11.86 20.76
N ALA A 162 14.60 -12.83 20.61
CA ALA A 162 14.78 -14.19 21.09
C ALA A 162 15.71 -15.03 20.21
N GLN A 163 15.69 -14.81 18.88
CA GLN A 163 16.40 -15.65 17.90
C GLN A 163 17.79 -15.15 17.53
N THR A 164 18.18 -13.95 17.93
CA THR A 164 19.46 -13.37 17.56
C THR A 164 20.12 -12.61 18.72
N ILE A 165 21.43 -12.47 18.66
CA ILE A 165 22.23 -11.63 19.57
C ILE A 165 22.48 -10.23 19.00
N GLN A 166 22.14 -9.99 17.73
CA GLN A 166 22.35 -8.70 17.07
C GLN A 166 21.48 -7.59 17.68
N PRO A 167 21.90 -6.33 17.62
CA PRO A 167 21.04 -5.19 17.88
C PRO A 167 19.79 -5.22 17.00
N VAL A 168 18.66 -4.84 17.56
CA VAL A 168 17.37 -4.70 16.85
C VAL A 168 16.98 -3.23 16.86
N ILE A 169 16.73 -2.66 15.69
CA ILE A 169 16.24 -1.29 15.54
C ILE A 169 14.82 -1.36 15.02
N ALA A 170 13.86 -0.99 15.88
CA ALA A 170 12.44 -0.91 15.51
C ALA A 170 12.04 0.55 15.25
N THR A 171 11.31 0.80 14.16
CA THR A 171 10.83 2.14 13.86
C THR A 171 9.32 2.22 13.86
N LEU A 172 8.79 3.21 14.56
CA LEU A 172 7.39 3.62 14.44
C LEU A 172 7.17 4.34 13.10
N HIS A 173 6.08 4.04 12.44
CA HIS A 173 5.71 4.72 11.19
C HIS A 173 5.32 6.18 11.49
N PRO A 174 5.88 7.18 10.78
CA PRO A 174 5.69 8.59 11.12
C PRO A 174 4.26 9.10 10.97
N ASN A 175 3.46 8.46 10.12
CA ASN A 175 2.07 8.85 9.82
C ASN A 175 1.02 7.99 10.54
N GLU A 176 1.44 7.05 11.40
CA GLU A 176 0.52 6.21 12.17
C GLU A 176 0.28 6.81 13.56
N SER A 177 -0.91 6.55 14.09
CA SER A 177 -1.27 6.88 15.46
C SER A 177 -1.22 5.61 16.32
N TYR A 178 -0.55 5.70 17.43
CA TYR A 178 -0.39 4.60 18.38
C TYR A 178 -1.07 4.98 19.71
N ASP A 179 -1.81 4.05 20.30
CA ASP A 179 -2.44 4.30 21.57
C ASP A 179 -1.46 4.21 22.75
N ARG A 180 -1.95 4.58 23.95
CA ARG A 180 -1.11 4.58 25.15
C ARG A 180 -0.66 3.17 25.58
N GLY A 181 -1.50 2.16 25.35
CA GLY A 181 -1.21 0.78 25.67
C GLY A 181 -0.12 0.21 24.77
N GLU A 182 -0.22 0.46 23.48
CA GLU A 182 0.78 0.07 22.47
C GLU A 182 2.16 0.66 22.77
N ILE A 183 2.20 1.97 23.03
CA ILE A 183 3.46 2.65 23.40
C ILE A 183 4.00 2.16 24.74
N ALA A 184 3.14 1.87 25.73
CA ALA A 184 3.58 1.32 27.01
C ALA A 184 4.17 -0.10 26.85
N ALA A 185 3.56 -0.95 26.03
CA ALA A 185 4.05 -2.28 25.73
C ALA A 185 5.44 -2.24 25.05
N LEU A 186 5.59 -1.39 24.03
CA LEU A 186 6.86 -1.21 23.34
C LEU A 186 7.95 -0.65 24.26
N LYS A 187 7.63 0.31 25.14
CA LYS A 187 8.56 0.83 26.16
C LYS A 187 8.98 -0.23 27.17
N LYS A 188 8.04 -1.09 27.59
CA LYS A 188 8.32 -2.23 28.49
C LYS A 188 9.30 -3.19 27.84
N LEU A 189 9.09 -3.53 26.57
CA LEU A 189 9.98 -4.40 25.81
C LEU A 189 11.37 -3.77 25.68
N LYS A 190 11.46 -2.48 25.31
CA LYS A 190 12.73 -1.76 25.24
C LYS A 190 13.48 -1.75 26.56
N LYS A 191 12.77 -1.59 27.70
CA LYS A 191 13.38 -1.62 29.04
C LYS A 191 13.93 -2.99 29.40
N ALA A 192 13.32 -4.06 28.90
CA ALA A 192 13.75 -5.44 29.17
C ALA A 192 14.95 -5.88 28.29
N HIS A 193 15.22 -5.16 27.20
CA HIS A 193 16.24 -5.56 26.21
C HIS A 193 17.12 -4.38 25.79
N ASP A 194 18.34 -4.30 26.32
CA ASP A 194 19.32 -3.25 26.00
C ASP A 194 19.70 -3.21 24.52
N ARG A 195 19.52 -4.34 23.81
CA ARG A 195 19.78 -4.45 22.36
C ARG A 195 18.67 -3.87 21.47
N LEU A 196 17.53 -3.50 22.04
CA LEU A 196 16.42 -2.91 21.31
C LEU A 196 16.54 -1.39 21.28
N THR A 197 16.64 -0.83 20.11
CA THR A 197 16.46 0.62 19.88
C THR A 197 15.12 0.88 19.23
N VAL A 198 14.41 1.89 19.73
CA VAL A 198 13.11 2.33 19.16
C VAL A 198 13.22 3.80 18.77
N GLN A 199 12.86 4.10 17.53
CA GLN A 199 12.82 5.47 17.01
C GLN A 199 11.63 5.67 16.07
N THR A 200 11.42 6.88 15.58
CA THR A 200 10.41 7.20 14.55
C THR A 200 11.10 7.61 13.27
N GLY A 201 10.71 7.02 12.14
CA GLY A 201 11.29 7.33 10.83
C GLY A 201 12.73 6.83 10.63
N GLY A 202 13.40 7.37 9.62
CA GLY A 202 14.79 7.01 9.28
C GLY A 202 14.93 5.72 8.46
N MET A 203 13.86 5.30 7.80
CA MET A 203 13.81 4.03 7.06
C MET A 203 14.92 3.92 6.01
N GLU A 204 15.17 4.94 5.23
CA GLU A 204 16.13 4.91 4.13
C GLU A 204 17.56 4.62 4.61
N VAL A 205 17.96 5.27 5.70
CA VAL A 205 19.30 5.09 6.30
C VAL A 205 19.41 3.69 6.92
N LEU A 206 18.34 3.23 7.60
CA LEU A 206 18.32 1.92 8.25
C LEU A 206 18.33 0.78 7.24
N LEU A 207 17.58 0.92 6.13
CA LEU A 207 17.59 -0.06 5.03
C LEU A 207 18.98 -0.22 4.41
N ALA A 208 19.73 0.87 4.27
CA ALA A 208 21.08 0.83 3.73
C ALA A 208 22.09 0.18 4.68
N GLY A 209 21.82 0.19 5.99
CA GLY A 209 22.75 -0.30 7.03
C GLY A 209 22.38 -1.66 7.63
N CYS A 210 21.13 -2.12 7.53
CA CYS A 210 20.74 -3.36 8.20
C CYS A 210 21.30 -4.61 7.53
N ASP A 211 21.53 -5.66 8.32
CA ASP A 211 21.87 -6.99 7.80
C ASP A 211 20.62 -7.71 7.30
N TYR A 212 19.50 -7.53 8.02
CA TYR A 212 18.21 -8.11 7.73
C TYR A 212 17.10 -7.09 8.02
N ILE A 213 16.04 -7.15 7.23
CA ILE A 213 14.76 -6.50 7.51
C ILE A 213 13.74 -7.58 7.84
N VAL A 214 12.92 -7.35 8.88
CA VAL A 214 11.84 -8.22 9.30
C VAL A 214 10.53 -7.41 9.29
N THR A 215 9.54 -7.85 8.46
CA THR A 215 8.27 -7.13 8.25
C THR A 215 7.09 -8.10 8.27
#